data_46ec4dbb965b2cf769fb6a657ac89f4a
#
_entry.id   46ec4dbb965b2cf769fb6a657ac89f4a
#
_cell.length_a   1.000
_cell.length_b   1.000
_cell.length_c   1.000
_cell.angle_alpha   90.00
_cell.angle_beta   90.00
_cell.angle_gamma   90.00
#
_symmetry.space_group_name_H-M   'P 1'
#
loop_
_entity.id
_entity.type
_entity.pdbx_description
1 polymer ?
#
loop_
_entity_poly.entity_id
_entity_poly.type
_entity_poly.pdbx_seq_one_letter_code
_entity_poly.pdbx_strand_id
1 'polypeptide(L)'
;VAEACIAAEDSANCDVFIVTTKQARFAQAIMRQKGNLRIPDERVFSQTVSGLPKTDVLADLQANARDDAVRLVFVEDKLSTLEKVCKVGAALERWELYLVDWGYNTEAERARAAANPRITVVGVDQFVGTLRGAAEGK
;
A
#
# COMPACT_ATOMS: atom_id res chain seq x y z
N VAL A 1 -3.92 5.85 -12.79
CA VAL A 1 -3.63 4.99 -11.62
C VAL A 1 -3.94 3.53 -11.95
N ALA A 2 -5.17 3.19 -12.37
CA ALA A 2 -5.58 1.81 -12.62
C ALA A 2 -4.65 1.06 -13.60
N GLU A 3 -4.32 1.67 -14.74
CA GLU A 3 -3.40 1.09 -15.73
C GLU A 3 -2.01 0.79 -15.15
N ALA A 4 -1.49 1.68 -14.30
CA ALA A 4 -0.21 1.48 -13.65
C ALA A 4 -0.26 0.34 -12.61
N CYS A 5 -1.38 0.19 -11.89
CA CYS A 5 -1.60 -0.93 -11.00
C CYS A 5 -1.69 -2.27 -11.74
N ILE A 6 -2.38 -2.29 -12.90
CA ILE A 6 -2.46 -3.48 -13.77
C ILE A 6 -1.06 -3.86 -14.26
N ALA A 7 -0.29 -2.89 -14.78
CA ALA A 7 1.07 -3.15 -15.25
C ALA A 7 2.00 -3.68 -14.14
N ALA A 8 1.84 -3.17 -12.90
CA ALA A 8 2.60 -3.66 -11.75
C ALA A 8 2.19 -5.08 -11.37
N GLU A 9 0.90 -5.40 -11.34
CA GLU A 9 0.39 -6.75 -11.03
C GLU A 9 0.78 -7.78 -12.07
N ASP A 10 0.76 -7.41 -13.36
CA ASP A 10 1.15 -8.30 -14.47
C ASP A 10 2.67 -8.50 -14.56
N SER A 11 3.46 -7.72 -13.81
CA SER A 11 4.91 -7.77 -13.85
C SER A 11 5.48 -8.86 -12.93
N ALA A 12 6.49 -9.59 -13.40
CA ALA A 12 7.25 -10.52 -12.57
C ALA A 12 8.17 -9.80 -11.54
N ASN A 13 8.33 -8.48 -11.67
CA ASN A 13 9.23 -7.68 -10.82
C ASN A 13 8.54 -7.09 -9.59
N CYS A 14 7.20 -7.13 -9.55
CA CYS A 14 6.41 -6.48 -8.51
C CYS A 14 5.28 -7.40 -8.03
N ASP A 15 5.06 -7.46 -6.73
CA ASP A 15 3.88 -8.10 -6.14
C ASP A 15 2.96 -7.01 -5.56
N VAL A 16 1.71 -6.99 -5.98
CA VAL A 16 0.70 -6.03 -5.50
C VAL A 16 -0.22 -6.71 -4.50
N PHE A 17 -0.36 -6.11 -3.33
CA PHE A 17 -1.24 -6.58 -2.25
C PHE A 17 -2.28 -5.52 -1.90
N ILE A 18 -3.46 -5.95 -1.52
CA ILE A 18 -4.51 -5.08 -0.99
C ILE A 18 -4.68 -5.35 0.50
N VAL A 19 -4.53 -4.31 1.30
CA VAL A 19 -4.72 -4.36 2.76
C VAL A 19 -5.83 -3.38 3.13
N THR A 20 -7.01 -3.90 3.47
CA THR A 20 -8.21 -3.07 3.64
C THR A 20 -9.01 -3.45 4.88
N THR A 21 -9.76 -2.49 5.44
CA THR A 21 -10.76 -2.75 6.46
C THR A 21 -12.11 -3.16 5.87
N LYS A 22 -12.31 -3.00 4.56
CA LYS A 22 -13.52 -3.45 3.84
C LYS A 22 -13.53 -4.97 3.69
N GLN A 23 -14.70 -5.55 3.52
CA GLN A 23 -14.80 -6.97 3.18
C GLN A 23 -14.11 -7.24 1.84
N ALA A 24 -13.35 -8.33 1.76
CA ALA A 24 -12.55 -8.68 0.58
C ALA A 24 -13.38 -8.70 -0.71
N ARG A 25 -14.57 -9.30 -0.67
CA ARG A 25 -15.48 -9.35 -1.84
C ARG A 25 -15.87 -7.98 -2.39
N PHE A 26 -16.07 -6.99 -1.51
CA PHE A 26 -16.41 -5.63 -1.93
C PHE A 26 -15.18 -4.90 -2.48
N ALA A 27 -14.03 -5.07 -1.86
CA ALA A 27 -12.78 -4.50 -2.36
C ALA A 27 -12.47 -5.03 -3.76
N GLN A 28 -12.56 -6.34 -3.98
CA GLN A 28 -12.36 -6.97 -5.28
C GLN A 28 -13.40 -6.52 -6.31
N ALA A 29 -14.68 -6.43 -5.94
CA ALA A 29 -15.72 -5.94 -6.83
C ALA A 29 -15.45 -4.51 -7.31
N ILE A 30 -15.05 -3.61 -6.41
CA ILE A 30 -14.70 -2.23 -6.74
C ILE A 30 -13.49 -2.19 -7.68
N MET A 31 -12.44 -2.95 -7.39
CA MET A 31 -11.24 -3.00 -8.23
C MET A 31 -11.56 -3.50 -9.65
N ARG A 32 -12.36 -4.56 -9.78
CA ARG A 32 -12.79 -5.10 -11.07
C ARG A 32 -13.66 -4.12 -11.85
N GLN A 33 -14.69 -3.54 -11.20
CA GLN A 33 -15.67 -2.68 -11.87
C GLN A 33 -15.12 -1.29 -12.20
N LYS A 34 -14.31 -0.71 -11.32
CA LYS A 34 -13.82 0.66 -11.48
C LYS A 34 -12.42 0.73 -12.07
N GLY A 35 -11.59 -0.25 -11.85
CA GLY A 35 -10.18 -0.25 -12.25
C GLY A 35 -9.79 -1.34 -13.24
N ASN A 36 -10.69 -2.27 -13.54
CA ASN A 36 -10.38 -3.49 -14.31
C ASN A 36 -9.15 -4.26 -13.73
N LEU A 37 -8.91 -4.10 -12.43
CA LEU A 37 -7.80 -4.68 -11.72
C LEU A 37 -8.24 -5.99 -11.07
N ARG A 38 -7.53 -7.08 -11.34
CA ARG A 38 -7.77 -8.40 -10.77
C ARG A 38 -6.60 -8.77 -9.89
N ILE A 39 -6.81 -8.74 -8.57
CA ILE A 39 -5.82 -9.18 -7.59
C ILE A 39 -6.22 -10.59 -7.13
N PRO A 40 -5.29 -11.56 -7.10
CA PRO A 40 -5.56 -12.89 -6.55
C PRO A 40 -6.06 -12.83 -5.10
N ASP A 41 -6.95 -13.75 -4.73
CA ASP A 41 -7.57 -13.75 -3.40
C ASP A 41 -6.55 -13.81 -2.27
N GLU A 42 -5.46 -14.55 -2.45
CA GLU A 42 -4.36 -14.67 -1.50
C GLU A 42 -3.56 -13.38 -1.30
N ARG A 43 -3.75 -12.38 -2.15
CA ARG A 43 -3.12 -11.05 -2.04
C ARG A 43 -4.07 -9.97 -1.53
N VAL A 44 -5.28 -10.34 -1.12
CA VAL A 44 -6.28 -9.42 -0.55
C VAL A 44 -6.47 -9.72 0.92
N PHE A 45 -5.95 -8.86 1.77
CA PHE A 45 -6.04 -8.94 3.22
C PHE A 45 -7.15 -8.02 3.72
N SER A 46 -8.22 -8.63 4.18
CA SER A 46 -9.39 -7.93 4.74
C SER A 46 -9.44 -8.15 6.24
N GLN A 47 -9.67 -7.10 7.01
CA GLN A 47 -9.79 -7.21 8.46
C GLN A 47 -10.95 -8.13 8.87
N THR A 48 -12.00 -8.23 8.07
CA THR A 48 -13.14 -9.11 8.33
C THR A 48 -12.83 -10.59 8.07
N VAL A 49 -11.80 -10.90 7.29
CA VAL A 49 -11.39 -12.27 6.96
C VAL A 49 -10.18 -12.69 7.79
N SER A 50 -9.14 -11.86 7.86
CA SER A 50 -7.93 -12.16 8.61
C SER A 50 -8.04 -11.86 10.10
N GLY A 51 -8.94 -10.94 10.50
CA GLY A 51 -9.05 -10.46 11.87
C GLY A 51 -7.84 -9.65 12.36
N LEU A 52 -6.83 -9.48 11.52
CA LEU A 52 -5.56 -8.85 11.88
C LEU A 52 -5.56 -7.34 11.61
N PRO A 53 -4.95 -6.52 12.50
CA PRO A 53 -4.63 -5.14 12.20
C PRO A 53 -3.71 -5.01 10.96
N LYS A 54 -3.77 -3.88 10.26
CA LYS A 54 -2.90 -3.65 9.09
C LYS A 54 -1.40 -3.78 9.44
N THR A 55 -0.99 -3.36 10.63
CA THR A 55 0.40 -3.49 11.09
C THR A 55 0.87 -4.94 11.15
N ASP A 56 0.01 -5.86 11.58
CA ASP A 56 0.33 -7.29 11.64
C ASP A 56 0.42 -7.90 10.24
N VAL A 57 -0.48 -7.48 9.33
CA VAL A 57 -0.41 -7.87 7.91
C VAL A 57 0.90 -7.41 7.27
N LEU A 58 1.34 -6.17 7.54
CA LEU A 58 2.62 -5.67 7.03
C LEU A 58 3.80 -6.47 7.58
N ALA A 59 3.78 -6.85 8.86
CA ALA A 59 4.81 -7.70 9.46
C ALA A 59 4.87 -9.07 8.79
N ASP A 60 3.72 -9.70 8.53
CA ASP A 60 3.63 -10.99 7.84
C ASP A 60 4.13 -10.91 6.39
N LEU A 61 3.73 -9.86 5.66
CA LEU A 61 4.21 -9.63 4.28
C LEU A 61 5.73 -9.42 4.25
N GLN A 62 6.29 -8.67 5.20
CA GLN A 62 7.72 -8.46 5.32
C GLN A 62 8.46 -9.78 5.61
N ALA A 63 7.93 -10.61 6.52
CA ALA A 63 8.52 -11.92 6.86
C ALA A 63 8.50 -12.90 5.68
N ASN A 64 7.52 -12.78 4.79
CA ASN A 64 7.37 -13.63 3.59
C ASN A 64 7.93 -13.00 2.32
N ALA A 65 8.60 -11.84 2.40
CA ALA A 65 9.27 -11.23 1.26
C ALA A 65 10.37 -12.17 0.71
N ARG A 66 10.60 -12.14 -0.61
CA ARG A 66 11.54 -13.05 -1.30
C ARG A 66 12.95 -12.98 -0.73
N ASP A 67 13.39 -11.79 -0.38
CA ASP A 67 14.70 -11.53 0.25
C ASP A 67 14.70 -10.16 0.93
N ASP A 68 15.79 -9.83 1.62
CA ASP A 68 15.93 -8.56 2.33
C ASP A 68 16.17 -7.35 1.41
N ALA A 69 16.49 -7.58 0.14
CA ALA A 69 16.69 -6.52 -0.85
C ALA A 69 15.36 -6.05 -1.48
N VAL A 70 14.25 -6.78 -1.26
CA VAL A 70 12.93 -6.38 -1.76
C VAL A 70 12.51 -5.04 -1.15
N ARG A 71 12.17 -4.10 -2.01
CA ARG A 71 11.59 -2.81 -1.62
C ARG A 71 10.15 -3.01 -1.16
N LEU A 72 9.83 -2.57 0.04
CA LEU A 72 8.50 -2.66 0.64
C LEU A 72 7.87 -1.27 0.67
N VAL A 73 6.75 -1.10 -0.01
CA VAL A 73 6.03 0.18 -0.10
C VAL A 73 4.61 0.00 0.39
N PHE A 74 4.20 0.79 1.38
CA PHE A 74 2.82 0.84 1.87
C PHE A 74 2.19 2.18 1.52
N VAL A 75 1.13 2.12 0.75
CA VAL A 75 0.39 3.30 0.26
C VAL A 75 -0.96 3.35 0.97
N GLU A 76 -1.27 4.49 1.57
CA GLU A 76 -2.46 4.68 2.39
C GLU A 76 -3.02 6.09 2.18
N ASP A 77 -4.31 6.25 2.34
CA ASP A 77 -5.00 7.54 2.26
C ASP A 77 -5.35 8.13 3.63
N LYS A 78 -5.24 7.33 4.70
CA LYS A 78 -5.55 7.74 6.07
C LYS A 78 -4.28 7.86 6.91
N LEU A 79 -3.93 9.10 7.29
CA LEU A 79 -2.71 9.39 8.05
C LEU A 79 -2.60 8.59 9.35
N SER A 80 -3.71 8.45 10.11
CA SER A 80 -3.68 7.72 11.38
C SER A 80 -3.25 6.26 11.24
N THR A 81 -3.45 5.65 10.08
CA THR A 81 -2.96 4.29 9.78
C THR A 81 -1.44 4.29 9.67
N LEU A 82 -0.86 5.24 8.93
CA LEU A 82 0.60 5.38 8.79
C LEU A 82 1.27 5.71 10.12
N GLU A 83 0.65 6.57 10.93
CA GLU A 83 1.15 6.90 12.28
C GLU A 83 1.19 5.66 13.19
N LYS A 84 0.22 4.73 13.06
CA LYS A 84 0.27 3.45 13.78
C LYS A 84 1.44 2.59 13.33
N VAL A 85 1.73 2.54 12.03
CA VAL A 85 2.92 1.83 11.51
C VAL A 85 4.20 2.44 12.06
N CYS A 86 4.31 3.77 12.09
CA CYS A 86 5.46 4.45 12.68
C CYS A 86 5.65 4.09 14.17
N LYS A 87 4.56 3.95 14.94
CA LYS A 87 4.60 3.60 16.37
C LYS A 87 5.12 2.18 16.64
N VAL A 88 4.99 1.26 15.69
CA VAL A 88 5.56 -0.09 15.81
C VAL A 88 7.10 -0.02 15.85
N GLY A 89 7.70 0.99 15.22
CA GLY A 89 9.14 1.24 15.28
C GLY A 89 9.96 0.28 14.42
N ALA A 90 11.06 -0.23 14.97
CA ALA A 90 12.08 -0.99 14.22
C ALA A 90 11.53 -2.20 13.45
N ALA A 91 10.49 -2.87 13.94
CA ALA A 91 9.92 -4.05 13.29
C ALA A 91 9.34 -3.77 11.89
N LEU A 92 8.90 -2.53 11.62
CA LEU A 92 8.36 -2.10 10.33
C LEU A 92 9.18 -0.99 9.67
N GLU A 93 10.43 -0.81 10.08
CA GLU A 93 11.30 0.26 9.58
C GLU A 93 11.65 0.11 8.09
N ARG A 94 11.64 -1.09 7.56
CA ARG A 94 11.87 -1.37 6.13
C ARG A 94 10.79 -0.84 5.20
N TRP A 95 9.57 -0.59 5.72
CA TRP A 95 8.48 -0.09 4.92
C TRP A 95 8.65 1.40 4.58
N GLU A 96 8.64 1.71 3.29
CA GLU A 96 8.43 3.08 2.81
C GLU A 96 6.94 3.41 2.94
N LEU A 97 6.62 4.52 3.61
CA LEU A 97 5.25 4.90 3.93
C LEU A 97 4.81 6.09 3.08
N TYR A 98 3.80 5.89 2.24
CA TYR A 98 3.27 6.91 1.34
C TYR A 98 1.85 7.29 1.74
N LEU A 99 1.63 8.60 1.97
CA LEU A 99 0.30 9.18 2.09
C LEU A 99 -0.09 9.81 0.76
N VAL A 100 -1.17 9.32 0.14
CA VAL A 100 -1.67 9.90 -1.10
C VAL A 100 -2.44 11.19 -0.84
N ASP A 101 -2.20 12.24 -1.63
CA ASP A 101 -2.81 13.56 -1.43
C ASP A 101 -4.26 13.67 -1.95
N TRP A 102 -4.70 12.72 -2.76
CA TRP A 102 -6.06 12.63 -3.32
C TRP A 102 -7.01 11.71 -2.55
N GLY A 103 -6.58 11.18 -1.40
CA GLY A 103 -7.35 10.23 -0.61
C GLY A 103 -8.14 10.86 0.53
N TYR A 104 -8.49 10.03 1.51
CA TYR A 104 -9.30 10.42 2.66
C TYR A 104 -8.43 11.08 3.76
N ASN A 105 -7.96 12.29 3.49
CA ASN A 105 -7.17 13.10 4.40
C ASN A 105 -7.37 14.60 4.15
N THR A 106 -7.08 15.41 5.16
CA THR A 106 -7.16 16.87 5.12
C THR A 106 -5.81 17.49 4.78
N GLU A 107 -5.83 18.79 4.40
CA GLU A 107 -4.60 19.56 4.19
C GLU A 107 -3.72 19.60 5.47
N ALA A 108 -4.35 19.77 6.65
CA ALA A 108 -3.65 19.75 7.92
C ALA A 108 -2.97 18.39 8.20
N GLU A 109 -3.63 17.29 7.87
CA GLU A 109 -3.05 15.94 7.98
C GLU A 109 -1.88 15.74 7.01
N ARG A 110 -1.98 16.24 5.77
CA ARG A 110 -0.87 16.21 4.81
C ARG A 110 0.34 17.02 5.28
N ALA A 111 0.11 18.20 5.86
CA ALA A 111 1.17 19.01 6.47
C ALA A 111 1.86 18.28 7.64
N ARG A 112 1.08 17.63 8.51
CA ARG A 112 1.60 16.82 9.62
C ARG A 112 2.39 15.61 9.10
N ALA A 113 1.91 14.95 8.06
CA ALA A 113 2.62 13.86 7.41
C ALA A 113 3.96 14.31 6.82
N ALA A 114 3.97 15.45 6.11
CA ALA A 114 5.18 16.01 5.51
C ALA A 114 6.26 16.37 6.55
N ALA A 115 5.86 16.68 7.79
CA ALA A 115 6.78 16.92 8.90
C ALA A 115 7.35 15.63 9.52
N ASN A 116 6.77 14.47 9.21
CA ASN A 116 7.25 13.18 9.71
C ASN A 116 8.26 12.58 8.72
N PRO A 117 9.54 12.36 9.12
CA PRO A 117 10.60 11.85 8.24
C PRO A 117 10.32 10.42 7.72
N ARG A 118 9.42 9.67 8.36
CA ARG A 118 9.03 8.32 7.95
C ARG A 118 7.92 8.29 6.89
N ILE A 119 7.22 9.40 6.64
CA ILE A 119 6.07 9.46 5.76
C ILE A 119 6.36 10.40 4.60
N THR A 120 6.11 9.94 3.39
CA THR A 120 6.19 10.77 2.17
C THR A 120 4.79 11.03 1.65
N VAL A 121 4.42 12.30 1.51
CA VAL A 121 3.19 12.69 0.82
C VAL A 121 3.40 12.61 -0.68
N VAL A 122 2.56 11.87 -1.40
CA VAL A 122 2.70 11.63 -2.84
C VAL A 122 1.45 12.06 -3.59
N GLY A 123 1.65 12.73 -4.73
CA GLY A 123 0.62 13.00 -5.71
C GLY A 123 0.41 11.83 -6.68
N VAL A 124 -0.63 11.93 -7.52
CA VAL A 124 -0.98 10.89 -8.51
C VAL A 124 0.18 10.55 -9.42
N ASP A 125 0.84 11.55 -10.00
CA ASP A 125 1.92 11.33 -10.97
C ASP A 125 3.13 10.64 -10.34
N GLN A 126 3.50 11.02 -9.12
CA GLN A 126 4.58 10.39 -8.37
C GLN A 126 4.25 8.93 -8.03
N PHE A 127 3.02 8.66 -7.60
CA PHE A 127 2.55 7.29 -7.32
C PHE A 127 2.57 6.42 -8.59
N VAL A 128 2.05 6.93 -9.70
CA VAL A 128 2.09 6.24 -11.00
C VAL A 128 3.53 5.96 -11.44
N GLY A 129 4.44 6.93 -11.25
CA GLY A 129 5.86 6.76 -11.54
C GLY A 129 6.50 5.64 -10.70
N THR A 130 6.15 5.55 -9.41
CA THR A 130 6.61 4.48 -8.51
C THR A 130 6.14 3.11 -8.98
N LEU A 131 4.87 2.97 -9.36
CA LEU A 131 4.32 1.70 -9.86
C LEU A 131 4.97 1.26 -11.18
N ARG A 132 5.16 2.20 -12.11
CA ARG A 132 5.84 1.92 -13.39
C ARG A 132 7.29 1.50 -13.17
N GLY A 133 8.01 2.20 -12.30
CA GLY A 133 9.36 1.83 -11.92
C GLY A 133 9.43 0.41 -11.33
N ALA A 134 8.51 0.07 -10.44
CA ALA A 134 8.42 -1.28 -9.85
C ALA A 134 8.15 -2.35 -10.93
N ALA A 135 7.23 -2.09 -11.86
CA ALA A 135 6.93 -3.00 -12.97
C ALA A 135 8.14 -3.25 -13.88
N GLU A 136 9.01 -2.23 -14.04
CA GLU A 136 10.25 -2.32 -14.82
C GLU A 136 11.45 -2.90 -14.03
N GLY A 137 11.28 -3.22 -12.76
CA GLY A 137 12.34 -3.74 -11.88
C GLY A 137 13.32 -2.68 -11.38
N LYS A 138 12.85 -1.45 -11.28
CA LYS A 138 13.65 -0.29 -10.81
C LYS A 138 13.39 0.06 -9.36
#